data_ba50d2902594bfe93987b1aa7cf29687
#
_entry.id   ba50d2902594bfe93987b1aa7cf29687
#
_cell.length_a   1.000
_cell.length_b   1.000
_cell.length_c   1.000
_cell.angle_alpha   90.00
_cell.angle_beta   90.00
_cell.angle_gamma   90.00
#
_symmetry.space_group_name_H-M   'P 1'
#
loop_
_entity.id
_entity.type
_entity.pdbx_description
1 polymer ?
#
loop_
_entity_poly.entity_id
_entity_poly.type
_entity_poly.pdbx_seq_one_letter_code
_entity_poly.pdbx_strand_id
1 'polypeptide(L)'
;ATKDDLGIDLSLFNDKFTATVDYFHEKRTGIFLTREFLPDITGLESKPKANVGEVKSQGFDGNFALKQKLGEVDMTIRGNITYSKNEVLEKDEENQVYSYLYQKGYRVDQVKGLIAEGLFADYDDIRTSPKQEFGTVQPGDIKYKDVNGDGVVNDNDKVAIGATTTPNLVYGIGASFAWKGIDVNVHFQGAGKSTFPIYGKCVYAFSESDWGNIFKDMISDRWVDSETAAKLGL
;
A
#
# COMPACT_ATOMS: atom_id res chain seq x y z
N ALA A 1 18.13 -17.81 6.76
CA ALA A 1 17.85 -17.04 5.54
C ALA A 1 18.86 -17.41 4.46
N THR A 2 18.42 -17.52 3.22
CA THR A 2 19.28 -17.65 2.05
C THR A 2 19.13 -16.37 1.24
N LYS A 3 20.26 -15.82 0.77
CA LYS A 3 20.26 -14.62 -0.04
C LYS A 3 21.20 -14.81 -1.23
N ASP A 4 20.71 -14.50 -2.41
CA ASP A 4 21.43 -14.52 -3.66
C ASP A 4 21.43 -13.10 -4.23
N ASP A 5 22.62 -12.58 -4.56
CA ASP A 5 22.80 -11.26 -5.16
C ASP A 5 23.59 -11.39 -6.45
N LEU A 6 23.14 -10.70 -7.49
CA LEU A 6 23.83 -10.58 -8.78
C LEU A 6 23.94 -9.11 -9.15
N GLY A 7 25.19 -8.61 -9.18
CA GLY A 7 25.48 -7.22 -9.51
C GLY A 7 26.24 -7.08 -10.82
N ILE A 8 26.00 -6.00 -11.52
CA ILE A 8 26.74 -5.58 -12.72
C ILE A 8 27.13 -4.12 -12.57
N ASP A 9 28.43 -3.86 -12.66
CA ASP A 9 29.01 -2.53 -12.74
C ASP A 9 29.48 -2.24 -14.17
N LEU A 10 29.02 -1.12 -14.68
CA LEU A 10 29.35 -0.63 -16.02
C LEU A 10 30.07 0.72 -15.93
N SER A 11 31.19 0.83 -16.62
CA SER A 11 31.86 2.09 -16.89
C SER A 11 32.16 2.22 -18.38
N LEU A 12 31.58 3.22 -19.02
CA LEU A 12 31.67 3.43 -20.46
C LEU A 12 32.15 4.84 -20.78
N PHE A 13 32.79 4.97 -21.95
CA PHE A 13 33.23 6.27 -22.49
C PHE A 13 34.22 7.02 -21.58
N ASN A 14 35.21 6.33 -21.01
CA ASN A 14 36.17 6.87 -20.04
C ASN A 14 35.47 7.48 -18.82
N ASP A 15 34.62 6.70 -18.17
CA ASP A 15 33.86 7.04 -16.97
C ASP A 15 32.85 8.21 -17.14
N LYS A 16 32.52 8.55 -18.39
CA LYS A 16 31.45 9.51 -18.65
C LYS A 16 30.07 8.96 -18.32
N PHE A 17 29.89 7.66 -18.52
CA PHE A 17 28.69 6.97 -18.10
C PHE A 17 29.07 5.82 -17.16
N THR A 18 28.51 5.84 -15.97
CA THR A 18 28.62 4.75 -14.98
C THR A 18 27.25 4.28 -14.58
N ALA A 19 27.09 2.98 -14.42
CA ALA A 19 25.86 2.38 -13.92
C ALA A 19 26.17 1.14 -13.09
N THR A 20 25.44 0.97 -12.01
CA THR A 20 25.43 -0.24 -11.20
C THR A 20 24.01 -0.75 -11.16
N VAL A 21 23.80 -2.04 -11.37
CA VAL A 21 22.50 -2.70 -11.25
C VAL A 21 22.69 -4.00 -10.50
N ASP A 22 21.93 -4.14 -9.42
CA ASP A 22 21.94 -5.32 -8.56
C ASP A 22 20.56 -5.96 -8.56
N TYR A 23 20.51 -7.26 -8.75
CA TYR A 23 19.33 -8.08 -8.53
C TYR A 23 19.53 -8.90 -7.27
N PHE A 24 18.54 -8.92 -6.39
CA PHE A 24 18.56 -9.69 -5.17
C PHE A 24 17.34 -10.60 -5.03
N HIS A 25 17.59 -11.76 -4.45
CA HIS A 25 16.57 -12.70 -4.04
C HIS A 25 16.90 -13.21 -2.62
N GLU A 26 15.94 -13.13 -1.73
CA GLU A 26 16.08 -13.59 -0.34
C GLU A 26 14.91 -14.48 0.06
N LYS A 27 15.21 -15.60 0.67
CA LYS A 27 14.22 -16.46 1.35
C LYS A 27 14.55 -16.58 2.83
N ARG A 28 13.62 -16.15 3.68
CA ARG A 28 13.68 -16.29 5.14
C ARG A 28 12.76 -17.40 5.58
N THR A 29 13.30 -18.37 6.30
CA THR A 29 12.58 -19.49 6.88
C THR A 29 12.73 -19.47 8.41
N GLY A 30 11.83 -20.12 9.11
CA GLY A 30 11.88 -20.20 10.57
C GLY A 30 11.65 -18.84 11.27
N ILE A 31 10.81 -18.01 10.70
CA ILE A 31 10.42 -16.74 11.34
C ILE A 31 9.58 -17.04 12.58
N PHE A 32 9.96 -16.42 13.70
CA PHE A 32 9.32 -16.63 14.98
C PHE A 32 7.97 -15.89 15.03
N LEU A 33 6.89 -16.67 14.98
CA LEU A 33 5.51 -16.18 14.93
C LEU A 33 4.65 -16.84 16.01
N THR A 34 3.55 -16.19 16.37
CA THR A 34 2.51 -16.78 17.23
C THR A 34 1.80 -17.91 16.47
N ARG A 35 1.50 -19.00 17.17
CA ARG A 35 0.77 -20.17 16.64
C ARG A 35 -0.73 -19.87 16.59
N GLU A 36 -1.18 -19.14 15.56
CA GLU A 36 -2.58 -18.72 15.43
C GLU A 36 -3.53 -19.90 15.10
N PHE A 37 -3.01 -20.95 14.47
CA PHE A 37 -3.76 -22.17 14.13
C PHE A 37 -4.24 -22.94 15.38
N LEU A 38 -3.64 -22.71 16.55
CA LEU A 38 -4.04 -23.41 17.77
C LEU A 38 -5.41 -22.89 18.25
N PRO A 39 -6.42 -23.80 18.36
CA PRO A 39 -7.75 -23.42 18.82
C PRO A 39 -7.73 -22.98 20.29
N ASP A 40 -8.59 -22.07 20.66
CA ASP A 40 -8.72 -21.56 22.04
C ASP A 40 -9.18 -22.63 23.03
N ILE A 41 -9.82 -23.69 22.55
CA ILE A 41 -10.22 -24.87 23.37
C ILE A 41 -9.02 -25.58 24.04
N THR A 42 -7.80 -25.30 23.58
CA THR A 42 -6.58 -25.84 24.24
C THR A 42 -6.36 -25.31 25.63
N GLY A 43 -7.11 -24.28 26.07
CA GLY A 43 -7.06 -23.72 27.41
C GLY A 43 -5.76 -22.97 27.73
N LEU A 44 -5.02 -22.56 26.72
CA LEU A 44 -3.79 -21.76 26.90
C LEU A 44 -4.18 -20.32 27.21
N GLU A 45 -3.57 -19.72 28.22
CA GLU A 45 -3.73 -18.31 28.54
C GLU A 45 -3.21 -17.39 27.41
N SER A 46 -2.16 -17.85 26.72
CA SER A 46 -1.63 -17.20 25.52
C SER A 46 -1.13 -18.24 24.52
N LYS A 47 -1.33 -17.96 23.22
CA LYS A 47 -0.84 -18.85 22.16
C LYS A 47 0.71 -18.83 22.15
N PRO A 48 1.37 -20.01 22.13
CA PRO A 48 2.83 -20.09 22.10
C PRO A 48 3.37 -19.57 20.76
N LYS A 49 4.63 -19.21 20.75
CA LYS A 49 5.36 -18.83 19.54
C LYS A 49 6.24 -19.97 19.04
N ALA A 50 6.43 -20.05 17.74
CA ALA A 50 7.29 -21.04 17.10
C ALA A 50 7.93 -20.49 15.81
N ASN A 51 8.96 -21.16 15.34
CA ASN A 51 9.67 -20.80 14.11
C ASN A 51 8.96 -21.42 12.89
N VAL A 52 7.80 -20.84 12.49
CA VAL A 52 6.87 -21.42 11.50
C VAL A 52 6.69 -20.54 10.27
N GLY A 53 7.19 -19.31 10.28
CA GLY A 53 6.98 -18.39 9.16
C GLY A 53 8.04 -18.50 8.07
N GLU A 54 7.62 -18.31 6.82
CA GLU A 54 8.50 -18.17 5.66
C GLU A 54 8.08 -16.99 4.80
N VAL A 55 9.06 -16.20 4.37
CA VAL A 55 8.86 -15.05 3.48
C VAL A 55 9.96 -15.07 2.42
N LYS A 56 9.61 -14.78 1.19
CA LYS A 56 10.58 -14.44 0.13
C LYS A 56 10.53 -12.95 -0.17
N SER A 57 11.67 -12.40 -0.54
CA SER A 57 11.81 -11.03 -1.06
C SER A 57 12.68 -11.04 -2.29
N GLN A 58 12.32 -10.27 -3.30
CA GLN A 58 13.12 -10.14 -4.51
C GLN A 58 12.95 -8.75 -5.09
N GLY A 59 13.98 -8.30 -5.79
CA GLY A 59 13.95 -6.99 -6.38
C GLY A 59 15.22 -6.66 -7.13
N PHE A 60 15.31 -5.43 -7.53
CA PHE A 60 16.51 -4.85 -8.10
C PHE A 60 16.70 -3.44 -7.56
N ASP A 61 17.93 -3.05 -7.45
CA ASP A 61 18.34 -1.67 -7.26
C ASP A 61 19.42 -1.29 -8.26
N GLY A 62 19.50 -0.02 -8.52
CA GLY A 62 20.48 0.48 -9.45
C GLY A 62 20.65 1.98 -9.36
N ASN A 63 21.77 2.41 -9.84
CA ASN A 63 22.10 3.81 -10.00
C ASN A 63 22.84 4.05 -11.31
N PHE A 64 22.78 5.26 -11.80
CA PHE A 64 23.57 5.69 -12.95
C PHE A 64 24.05 7.12 -12.77
N ALA A 65 25.16 7.44 -13.40
CA ALA A 65 25.64 8.79 -13.57
C ALA A 65 26.16 9.02 -14.99
N LEU A 66 25.76 10.13 -15.59
CA LEU A 66 26.24 10.61 -16.87
C LEU A 66 26.93 11.97 -16.66
N LYS A 67 28.24 12.02 -16.96
CA LYS A 67 29.04 13.22 -16.88
C LYS A 67 29.33 13.71 -18.29
N GLN A 68 29.01 14.96 -18.57
CA GLN A 68 29.20 15.56 -19.88
C GLN A 68 29.71 16.98 -19.74
N LYS A 69 30.70 17.35 -20.52
CA LYS A 69 31.19 18.72 -20.63
C LYS A 69 30.57 19.37 -21.88
N LEU A 70 29.84 20.45 -21.68
CA LEU A 70 29.19 21.23 -22.73
C LEU A 70 29.84 22.62 -22.80
N GLY A 71 30.94 22.73 -23.58
CA GLY A 71 31.74 23.93 -23.62
C GLY A 71 32.43 24.18 -22.27
N GLU A 72 32.07 25.28 -21.60
CA GLU A 72 32.58 25.64 -20.27
C GLU A 72 31.72 25.10 -19.12
N VAL A 73 30.60 24.42 -19.41
CA VAL A 73 29.66 23.89 -18.42
C VAL A 73 29.99 22.41 -18.19
N ASP A 74 30.25 22.04 -16.95
CA ASP A 74 30.31 20.65 -16.54
C ASP A 74 28.93 20.22 -16.04
N MET A 75 28.35 19.21 -16.69
CA MET A 75 27.02 18.65 -16.39
C MET A 75 27.14 17.24 -15.86
N THR A 76 26.42 16.94 -14.80
CA THR A 76 26.24 15.56 -14.31
C THR A 76 24.75 15.28 -14.16
N ILE A 77 24.26 14.24 -14.83
CA ILE A 77 22.93 13.68 -14.60
C ILE A 77 23.11 12.37 -13.83
N ARG A 78 22.33 12.19 -12.78
CA ARG A 78 22.38 10.98 -11.94
C ARG A 78 20.97 10.51 -11.61
N GLY A 79 20.81 9.21 -11.44
CA GLY A 79 19.56 8.65 -11.01
C GLY A 79 19.78 7.36 -10.24
N ASN A 80 18.80 7.00 -9.47
CA ASN A 80 18.70 5.73 -8.77
C ASN A 80 17.28 5.21 -8.78
N ILE A 81 17.14 3.90 -8.73
CA ILE A 81 15.88 3.20 -8.65
C ILE A 81 16.05 1.96 -7.79
N THR A 82 15.11 1.74 -6.88
CA THR A 82 15.02 0.51 -6.09
C THR A 82 13.60 0.00 -6.21
N TYR A 83 13.45 -1.25 -6.59
CA TYR A 83 12.18 -1.94 -6.59
C TYR A 83 12.30 -3.26 -5.82
N SER A 84 11.44 -3.47 -4.83
CA SER A 84 11.39 -4.72 -4.08
C SER A 84 9.97 -5.21 -3.90
N LYS A 85 9.79 -6.53 -3.94
CA LYS A 85 8.52 -7.20 -3.66
C LYS A 85 8.77 -8.38 -2.75
N ASN A 86 8.02 -8.46 -1.67
CA ASN A 86 8.00 -9.63 -0.80
C ASN A 86 6.70 -10.43 -0.94
N GLU A 87 6.70 -11.66 -0.45
CA GLU A 87 5.52 -12.54 -0.42
C GLU A 87 5.64 -13.48 0.78
N VAL A 88 4.55 -13.62 1.50
CA VAL A 88 4.40 -14.61 2.58
C VAL A 88 4.24 -15.99 1.95
N LEU A 89 5.20 -16.87 2.16
CA LEU A 89 5.16 -18.24 1.66
C LEU A 89 4.48 -19.18 2.66
N GLU A 90 4.76 -18.96 3.96
CA GLU A 90 4.17 -19.75 5.04
C GLU A 90 3.93 -18.86 6.26
N LYS A 91 2.75 -18.97 6.83
CA LYS A 91 2.34 -18.34 8.08
C LYS A 91 1.38 -19.28 8.79
N ASP A 92 1.51 -19.37 10.12
CA ASP A 92 0.58 -20.14 10.94
C ASP A 92 -0.70 -19.30 11.11
N GLU A 93 -1.72 -19.60 10.32
CA GLU A 93 -2.98 -18.86 10.27
C GLU A 93 -4.14 -19.76 10.64
N GLU A 94 -5.19 -19.20 11.23
CA GLU A 94 -6.45 -19.91 11.43
C GLU A 94 -7.06 -20.33 10.10
N ASN A 95 -7.83 -21.42 10.12
CA ASN A 95 -8.52 -21.84 8.91
C ASN A 95 -9.51 -20.79 8.45
N GLN A 96 -9.32 -20.31 7.25
CA GLN A 96 -10.18 -19.32 6.60
C GLN A 96 -11.16 -20.01 5.65
N VAL A 97 -12.37 -19.47 5.57
CA VAL A 97 -13.43 -19.99 4.69
C VAL A 97 -13.05 -19.78 3.21
N TYR A 98 -12.42 -18.66 2.90
CA TYR A 98 -12.04 -18.27 1.55
C TYR A 98 -10.53 -18.08 1.42
N SER A 99 -9.98 -18.48 0.28
CA SER A 99 -8.53 -18.44 0.03
C SER A 99 -7.95 -17.04 0.04
N TYR A 100 -8.71 -16.02 -0.35
CA TYR A 100 -8.27 -14.64 -0.36
C TYR A 100 -8.19 -13.99 1.04
N LEU A 101 -8.72 -14.65 2.07
CA LEU A 101 -8.62 -14.18 3.45
C LEU A 101 -7.26 -14.52 4.08
N TYR A 102 -6.55 -15.55 3.60
CA TYR A 102 -5.19 -15.84 4.07
C TYR A 102 -4.21 -14.73 3.74
N GLN A 103 -3.20 -14.55 4.58
CA GLN A 103 -2.04 -13.70 4.26
C GLN A 103 -1.01 -14.42 3.39
N LYS A 104 -0.98 -15.74 3.44
CA LYS A 104 -0.17 -16.57 2.55
C LYS A 104 -0.45 -16.23 1.09
N GLY A 105 0.61 -16.05 0.29
CA GLY A 105 0.51 -15.64 -1.12
C GLY A 105 0.42 -14.13 -1.35
N TYR A 106 0.22 -13.36 -0.29
CA TYR A 106 0.23 -11.90 -0.34
C TYR A 106 1.54 -11.33 0.19
N ARG A 107 1.70 -10.03 0.06
CA ARG A 107 2.83 -9.30 0.62
C ARG A 107 2.71 -9.21 2.14
N VAL A 108 3.85 -9.14 2.82
CA VAL A 108 3.88 -8.78 4.24
C VAL A 108 3.21 -7.42 4.40
N ASP A 109 2.34 -7.28 5.39
CA ASP A 109 1.55 -6.07 5.66
C ASP A 109 0.64 -5.62 4.49
N GLN A 110 0.19 -6.58 3.66
CA GLN A 110 -0.83 -6.32 2.65
C GLN A 110 -2.11 -5.83 3.32
N VAL A 111 -2.54 -4.63 2.93
CA VAL A 111 -3.81 -4.07 3.40
C VAL A 111 -4.96 -4.87 2.79
N LYS A 112 -5.88 -5.32 3.66
CA LYS A 112 -7.15 -5.95 3.26
C LYS A 112 -8.30 -5.08 3.73
N GLY A 113 -9.33 -5.00 2.92
CA GLY A 113 -10.51 -4.21 3.22
C GLY A 113 -11.65 -4.50 2.27
N LEU A 114 -12.77 -3.85 2.49
CA LEU A 114 -13.94 -3.93 1.63
C LEU A 114 -13.76 -3.05 0.40
N ILE A 115 -14.37 -3.45 -0.71
CA ILE A 115 -14.41 -2.66 -1.95
C ILE A 115 -15.67 -1.79 -1.91
N ALA A 116 -15.51 -0.47 -1.94
CA ALA A 116 -16.63 0.44 -2.08
C ALA A 116 -17.10 0.49 -3.53
N GLU A 117 -18.42 0.35 -3.76
CA GLU A 117 -19.07 0.46 -5.08
C GLU A 117 -19.70 1.84 -5.30
N GLY A 118 -19.88 2.61 -4.23
CA GLY A 118 -20.50 3.92 -4.25
C GLY A 118 -21.19 4.23 -2.94
N LEU A 119 -22.20 5.07 -2.98
CA LEU A 119 -23.06 5.39 -1.87
C LEU A 119 -24.48 4.89 -2.14
N PHE A 120 -25.21 4.49 -1.11
CA PHE A 120 -26.63 4.16 -1.23
C PHE A 120 -27.43 5.39 -1.63
N ALA A 121 -28.20 5.28 -2.73
CA ALA A 121 -29.00 6.38 -3.23
C ALA A 121 -30.25 6.64 -2.35
N ASP A 122 -30.93 5.57 -1.98
CA ASP A 122 -32.19 5.62 -1.22
C ASP A 122 -32.43 4.29 -0.48
N TYR A 123 -33.57 4.20 0.21
CA TYR A 123 -33.97 2.99 0.94
C TYR A 123 -34.33 1.82 0.03
N ASP A 124 -34.70 2.07 -1.23
CA ASP A 124 -34.98 1.01 -2.20
C ASP A 124 -33.68 0.35 -2.67
N ASP A 125 -32.64 1.16 -2.90
CA ASP A 125 -31.30 0.66 -3.17
C ASP A 125 -30.74 -0.18 -2.01
N ILE A 126 -30.91 0.26 -0.77
CA ILE A 126 -30.52 -0.51 0.41
C ILE A 126 -31.26 -1.85 0.46
N ARG A 127 -32.56 -1.86 0.19
CA ARG A 127 -33.39 -3.06 0.28
C ARG A 127 -33.09 -4.09 -0.80
N THR A 128 -32.62 -3.64 -1.95
CA THR A 128 -32.29 -4.50 -3.11
C THR A 128 -30.83 -4.91 -3.16
N SER A 129 -29.99 -4.34 -2.31
CA SER A 129 -28.57 -4.63 -2.23
C SER A 129 -28.26 -5.71 -1.17
N PRO A 130 -27.08 -6.35 -1.22
CA PRO A 130 -26.59 -7.24 -0.16
C PRO A 130 -26.63 -6.55 1.21
N LYS A 131 -27.05 -7.29 2.24
CA LYS A 131 -27.14 -6.76 3.59
C LYS A 131 -25.75 -6.50 4.17
N GLN A 132 -25.49 -5.29 4.64
CA GLN A 132 -24.25 -4.97 5.36
C GLN A 132 -24.42 -5.21 6.87
N GLU A 133 -23.51 -6.00 7.47
CA GLU A 133 -23.60 -6.41 8.89
C GLU A 133 -22.82 -5.48 9.85
N PHE A 134 -22.31 -4.36 9.37
CA PHE A 134 -21.49 -3.43 10.17
C PHE A 134 -22.33 -2.42 10.99
N GLY A 135 -23.63 -2.44 10.88
CA GLY A 135 -24.56 -1.54 11.58
C GLY A 135 -25.80 -1.25 10.77
N THR A 136 -26.57 -0.26 11.23
CA THR A 136 -27.74 0.24 10.51
C THR A 136 -27.29 1.12 9.36
N VAL A 137 -27.71 0.78 8.15
CA VAL A 137 -27.36 1.48 6.92
C VAL A 137 -28.41 2.49 6.57
N GLN A 138 -28.00 3.65 6.08
CA GLN A 138 -28.87 4.75 5.65
C GLN A 138 -28.47 5.21 4.22
N PRO A 139 -29.38 5.89 3.50
CA PRO A 139 -29.00 6.55 2.25
C PRO A 139 -27.83 7.51 2.46
N GLY A 140 -26.84 7.46 1.56
CA GLY A 140 -25.58 8.20 1.69
C GLY A 140 -24.46 7.44 2.37
N ASP A 141 -24.73 6.29 3.00
CA ASP A 141 -23.67 5.41 3.51
C ASP A 141 -22.96 4.68 2.36
N ILE A 142 -21.74 4.24 2.62
CA ILE A 142 -20.94 3.52 1.63
C ILE A 142 -21.55 2.14 1.37
N LYS A 143 -21.81 1.87 0.09
CA LYS A 143 -22.22 0.57 -0.42
C LYS A 143 -20.97 -0.26 -0.73
N TYR A 144 -20.84 -1.38 -0.05
CA TYR A 144 -19.71 -2.30 -0.24
C TYR A 144 -20.10 -3.51 -1.09
N LYS A 145 -19.12 -4.00 -1.81
CA LYS A 145 -19.25 -5.18 -2.67
C LYS A 145 -19.33 -6.46 -1.84
N ASP A 146 -20.34 -7.28 -2.14
CA ASP A 146 -20.39 -8.67 -1.76
C ASP A 146 -19.45 -9.45 -2.70
N VAL A 147 -18.31 -9.91 -2.17
CA VAL A 147 -17.25 -10.54 -2.96
C VAL A 147 -17.50 -12.03 -3.11
N ASN A 148 -18.06 -12.68 -2.10
CA ASN A 148 -18.32 -14.11 -2.08
C ASN A 148 -19.69 -14.49 -2.68
N GLY A 149 -20.60 -13.51 -2.86
CA GLY A 149 -21.93 -13.72 -3.47
C GLY A 149 -22.95 -14.40 -2.54
N ASP A 150 -22.76 -14.30 -1.21
CA ASP A 150 -23.67 -14.92 -0.24
C ASP A 150 -24.88 -14.02 0.14
N GLY A 151 -24.93 -12.79 -0.39
CA GLY A 151 -25.99 -11.81 -0.13
C GLY A 151 -25.77 -10.98 1.13
N VAL A 152 -24.61 -11.14 1.79
CA VAL A 152 -24.27 -10.42 3.02
C VAL A 152 -22.86 -9.85 2.89
N VAL A 153 -22.68 -8.58 3.25
CA VAL A 153 -21.35 -7.97 3.32
C VAL A 153 -20.85 -7.98 4.75
N ASN A 154 -19.76 -8.67 4.99
CA ASN A 154 -19.13 -8.80 6.30
C ASN A 154 -17.61 -8.97 6.20
N ASP A 155 -16.96 -9.49 7.24
CA ASP A 155 -15.50 -9.70 7.26
C ASP A 155 -15.01 -10.71 6.21
N ASN A 156 -15.89 -11.57 5.71
CA ASN A 156 -15.57 -12.53 4.64
C ASN A 156 -15.39 -11.87 3.27
N ASP A 157 -15.78 -10.60 3.10
CA ASP A 157 -15.65 -9.84 1.85
C ASP A 157 -14.38 -8.99 1.81
N LYS A 158 -13.55 -9.04 2.86
CA LYS A 158 -12.29 -8.33 2.89
C LYS A 158 -11.26 -8.97 1.95
N VAL A 159 -10.90 -8.24 0.92
CA VAL A 159 -9.89 -8.64 -0.08
C VAL A 159 -8.65 -7.75 0.01
N ALA A 160 -7.59 -8.16 -0.65
CA ALA A 160 -6.40 -7.32 -0.78
C ALA A 160 -6.73 -6.06 -1.57
N ILE A 161 -6.59 -4.91 -0.94
CA ILE A 161 -6.80 -3.59 -1.54
C ILE A 161 -5.51 -2.79 -1.53
N GLY A 162 -5.29 -2.00 -2.59
CA GLY A 162 -4.12 -1.14 -2.68
C GLY A 162 -2.79 -1.91 -2.61
N ALA A 163 -1.83 -1.30 -1.97
CA ALA A 163 -0.50 -1.83 -1.74
C ALA A 163 -0.20 -1.92 -0.23
N THR A 164 1.03 -2.21 0.13
CA THR A 164 1.51 -2.11 1.52
C THR A 164 1.79 -0.65 1.88
N THR A 165 1.87 -0.33 3.16
CA THR A 165 2.26 1.01 3.63
C THR A 165 3.72 1.33 3.30
N THR A 166 4.58 0.31 3.21
CA THR A 166 5.97 0.47 2.77
C THR A 166 6.05 0.50 1.25
N PRO A 167 6.63 1.55 0.65
CA PRO A 167 6.78 1.63 -0.80
C PRO A 167 7.61 0.50 -1.38
N ASN A 168 7.19 -0.04 -2.51
CA ASN A 168 7.97 -1.02 -3.26
C ASN A 168 8.91 -0.40 -4.28
N LEU A 169 8.62 0.82 -4.68
CA LEU A 169 9.37 1.58 -5.65
C LEU A 169 9.87 2.87 -5.00
N VAL A 170 11.18 3.06 -5.02
CA VAL A 170 11.83 4.32 -4.64
C VAL A 170 12.73 4.73 -5.79
N TYR A 171 12.69 5.97 -6.18
CA TYR A 171 13.49 6.48 -7.28
C TYR A 171 13.93 7.92 -7.05
N GLY A 172 15.04 8.28 -7.67
CA GLY A 172 15.53 9.64 -7.69
C GLY A 172 16.20 9.96 -9.03
N ILE A 173 16.08 11.20 -9.45
CA ILE A 173 16.79 11.75 -10.59
C ILE A 173 17.28 13.15 -10.27
N GLY A 174 18.52 13.46 -10.62
CA GLY A 174 19.12 14.77 -10.36
C GLY A 174 20.05 15.19 -11.49
N ALA A 175 20.17 16.50 -11.61
CA ALA A 175 21.11 17.14 -12.52
C ALA A 175 21.91 18.21 -11.78
N SER A 176 23.21 18.22 -12.03
CA SER A 176 24.15 19.22 -11.51
C SER A 176 24.83 19.92 -12.67
N PHE A 177 24.96 21.22 -12.59
CA PHE A 177 25.62 22.06 -13.58
C PHE A 177 26.64 22.96 -12.87
N ALA A 178 27.89 22.93 -13.31
CA ALA A 178 28.95 23.79 -12.81
C ALA A 178 29.47 24.71 -13.93
N TRP A 179 29.50 26.02 -13.70
CA TRP A 179 29.98 27.03 -14.65
C TRP A 179 30.64 28.20 -13.94
N LYS A 180 31.92 28.40 -14.20
CA LYS A 180 32.70 29.57 -13.71
C LYS A 180 32.53 29.85 -12.22
N GLY A 181 32.49 28.85 -11.38
CA GLY A 181 32.35 28.97 -9.93
C GLY A 181 30.90 29.09 -9.44
N ILE A 182 29.93 28.94 -10.32
CA ILE A 182 28.51 28.81 -9.99
C ILE A 182 28.11 27.35 -10.15
N ASP A 183 27.54 26.76 -9.09
CA ASP A 183 27.04 25.39 -9.08
C ASP A 183 25.54 25.40 -8.85
N VAL A 184 24.79 24.70 -9.71
CA VAL A 184 23.35 24.48 -9.59
C VAL A 184 23.08 23.00 -9.53
N ASN A 185 22.32 22.57 -8.55
CA ASN A 185 21.91 21.18 -8.38
C ASN A 185 20.41 21.10 -8.19
N VAL A 186 19.76 20.25 -8.99
CA VAL A 186 18.34 19.94 -8.88
C VAL A 186 18.18 18.45 -8.68
N HIS A 187 17.38 18.06 -7.71
CA HIS A 187 17.11 16.65 -7.42
C HIS A 187 15.63 16.43 -7.17
N PHE A 188 15.07 15.40 -7.81
CA PHE A 188 13.72 14.90 -7.59
C PHE A 188 13.81 13.49 -7.05
N GLN A 189 12.99 13.19 -6.06
CA GLN A 189 12.84 11.82 -5.57
C GLN A 189 11.36 11.50 -5.38
N GLY A 190 11.03 10.23 -5.49
CA GLY A 190 9.68 9.75 -5.33
C GLY A 190 9.65 8.34 -4.74
N ALA A 191 8.50 8.03 -4.16
CA ALA A 191 8.15 6.71 -3.70
C ALA A 191 6.81 6.31 -4.33
N GLY A 192 6.68 5.05 -4.69
CA GLY A 192 5.47 4.55 -5.35
C GLY A 192 5.13 3.13 -4.96
N LYS A 193 3.98 2.68 -5.44
CA LYS A 193 3.42 1.36 -5.09
C LYS A 193 3.30 1.18 -3.57
N SER A 194 2.78 2.21 -2.90
CA SER A 194 2.45 2.21 -1.48
C SER A 194 1.02 2.69 -1.29
N THR A 195 0.41 2.28 -0.19
CA THR A 195 -0.90 2.73 0.24
C THR A 195 -0.73 3.58 1.48
N PHE A 196 -1.30 4.77 1.46
CA PHE A 196 -1.42 5.60 2.64
C PHE A 196 -2.87 5.51 3.15
N PRO A 197 -3.11 4.85 4.29
CA PRO A 197 -4.46 4.78 4.85
C PRO A 197 -4.84 6.13 5.47
N ILE A 198 -5.97 6.67 5.03
CA ILE A 198 -6.54 7.90 5.58
C ILE A 198 -7.52 7.49 6.69
N TYR A 199 -7.12 7.68 7.94
CA TYR A 199 -7.94 7.34 9.10
C TYR A 199 -7.58 8.19 10.32
N GLY A 200 -8.44 8.12 11.33
CA GLY A 200 -8.19 8.74 12.63
C GLY A 200 -8.99 10.01 12.88
N LYS A 201 -8.88 10.53 14.08
CA LYS A 201 -9.66 11.64 14.62
C LYS A 201 -9.58 12.93 13.79
N CYS A 202 -8.48 13.15 13.12
CA CYS A 202 -8.29 14.33 12.27
C CYS A 202 -9.03 14.24 10.94
N VAL A 203 -9.46 13.03 10.54
CA VAL A 203 -10.09 12.77 9.24
C VAL A 203 -11.59 12.52 9.40
N TYR A 204 -11.99 11.77 10.44
CA TYR A 204 -13.40 11.47 10.65
C TYR A 204 -14.14 12.69 11.18
N ALA A 205 -15.17 13.12 10.48
CA ALA A 205 -16.03 14.19 10.93
C ALA A 205 -16.70 13.80 12.28
N PHE A 206 -16.74 14.74 13.21
CA PHE A 206 -17.41 14.61 14.51
C PHE A 206 -16.92 13.46 15.40
N SER A 207 -15.71 12.96 15.18
CA SER A 207 -15.16 11.78 15.88
C SER A 207 -14.90 11.97 17.38
N GLU A 208 -14.83 13.20 17.85
CA GLU A 208 -14.55 13.58 19.25
C GLU A 208 -15.70 14.43 19.86
N SER A 209 -16.95 14.18 19.47
CA SER A 209 -18.07 15.01 19.87
C SER A 209 -17.81 16.51 19.58
N ASP A 210 -17.87 17.35 20.60
CA ASP A 210 -17.67 18.80 20.49
C ASP A 210 -16.22 19.22 20.16
N TRP A 211 -15.27 18.29 20.24
CA TRP A 211 -13.84 18.53 19.93
C TRP A 211 -13.44 18.13 18.52
N GLY A 212 -14.29 17.38 17.82
CA GLY A 212 -14.05 16.96 16.44
C GLY A 212 -14.36 18.08 15.46
N ASN A 213 -13.41 18.44 14.62
CA ASN A 213 -13.59 19.38 13.52
C ASN A 213 -14.00 18.64 12.23
N ILE A 214 -14.56 19.38 11.30
CA ILE A 214 -14.86 18.92 9.95
C ILE A 214 -14.11 19.79 8.95
N PHE A 215 -13.50 19.17 7.94
CA PHE A 215 -12.86 19.91 6.86
C PHE A 215 -13.91 20.59 5.98
N LYS A 216 -13.60 21.81 5.51
CA LYS A 216 -14.50 22.57 4.64
C LYS A 216 -14.90 21.78 3.38
N ASP A 217 -13.96 21.05 2.79
CA ASP A 217 -14.19 20.27 1.58
C ASP A 217 -15.17 19.11 1.83
N MET A 218 -15.18 18.51 3.02
CA MET A 218 -16.16 17.50 3.39
C MET A 218 -17.59 18.04 3.43
N ILE A 219 -17.75 19.32 3.75
CA ILE A 219 -19.09 19.95 3.77
C ILE A 219 -19.61 20.13 2.35
N SER A 220 -18.75 20.54 1.43
CA SER A 220 -19.10 20.77 0.02
C SER A 220 -19.27 19.49 -0.79
N ASP A 221 -18.53 18.43 -0.42
CA ASP A 221 -18.52 17.14 -1.13
C ASP A 221 -19.32 16.03 -0.41
N ARG A 222 -20.14 16.41 0.58
CA ARG A 222 -20.99 15.44 1.28
C ARG A 222 -22.12 14.94 0.38
N TRP A 223 -22.55 13.71 0.61
CA TRP A 223 -23.79 13.22 0.03
C TRP A 223 -24.99 14.06 0.51
N VAL A 224 -25.89 14.34 -0.40
CA VAL A 224 -27.20 14.93 -0.12
C VAL A 224 -28.26 14.18 -0.94
N ASP A 225 -29.47 14.06 -0.40
CA ASP A 225 -30.58 13.49 -1.16
C ASP A 225 -30.86 14.31 -2.43
N SER A 226 -31.46 13.67 -3.43
CA SER A 226 -31.70 14.28 -4.74
C SER A 226 -32.54 15.55 -4.70
N GLU A 227 -33.49 15.64 -3.75
CA GLU A 227 -34.33 16.84 -3.58
C GLU A 227 -33.54 18.00 -3.00
N THR A 228 -32.72 17.72 -1.98
CA THR A 228 -31.82 18.71 -1.36
C THR A 228 -30.73 19.14 -2.34
N ALA A 229 -30.13 18.22 -3.11
CA ALA A 229 -29.15 18.53 -4.14
C ALA A 229 -29.73 19.49 -5.18
N ALA A 230 -30.93 19.22 -5.67
CA ALA A 230 -31.62 20.10 -6.62
C ALA A 230 -31.90 21.50 -6.06
N LYS A 231 -32.26 21.61 -4.77
CA LYS A 231 -32.49 22.90 -4.08
C LYS A 231 -31.19 23.69 -3.88
N LEU A 232 -30.07 23.01 -3.67
CA LEU A 232 -28.77 23.63 -3.43
C LEU A 232 -27.95 23.86 -4.70
N GLY A 233 -28.39 23.35 -5.84
CA GLY A 233 -27.70 23.45 -7.11
C GLY A 233 -26.41 22.62 -7.17
N LEU A 234 -26.40 21.49 -6.45
CA LEU A 234 -25.28 20.54 -6.37
C LEU A 234 -25.43 19.41 -7.38
#